data_049863a1c62fb918c1b6d9dfc1b429cc
#
_entry.id   049863a1c62fb918c1b6d9dfc1b429cc
#
_cell.length_a   1.000
_cell.length_b   1.000
_cell.length_c   1.000
_cell.angle_alpha   90.00
_cell.angle_beta   90.00
_cell.angle_gamma   90.00
#
_symmetry.space_group_name_H-M   'P 1'
#
loop_
_entity.id
_entity.type
_entity.pdbx_description
1 polymer ?
#
loop_
_entity_poly.entity_id
_entity_poly.type
_entity_poly.pdbx_seq_one_letter_code
_entity_poly.pdbx_strand_id
1 'polypeptide(L)'
;MSASQGEKIVRFQNLYKTYSSLAFTRHSDRPIAVEGIQNRLLQALRANGGFGIFDEDHKGQDGLLRRALLWYRPVNKRLTEIEFPQTHRSPPPSWSWMAYMGEIDYLNLKFGVFDWEDIDSPWSHGRTESRRGSSIALSGRLRTISADGAGDGAGKFYFDKLVQPDTSLLQCVVLGLEQGRSIDSRLHYFILVAPDASHVYKRIGVGYLPGKWISAEGSTIEIY
;
A
#
# COMPACT_ATOMS: atom_id res chain seq x y z
N MET A 1 -23.60 -20.22 4.41
CA MET A 1 -22.15 -20.42 4.64
C MET A 1 -21.49 -19.07 4.73
N SER A 2 -20.65 -18.82 5.74
CA SER A 2 -19.88 -17.57 5.84
C SER A 2 -18.70 -17.64 4.86
N ALA A 3 -18.45 -16.54 4.12
CA ALA A 3 -17.29 -16.44 3.22
C ALA A 3 -15.99 -16.53 4.01
N SER A 4 -14.96 -17.22 3.46
CA SER A 4 -13.62 -17.24 4.03
C SER A 4 -13.01 -15.82 4.06
N GLN A 5 -11.99 -15.61 4.89
CA GLN A 5 -11.30 -14.30 4.94
C GLN A 5 -10.69 -13.94 3.58
N GLY A 6 -10.08 -14.92 2.90
CA GLY A 6 -9.53 -14.73 1.55
C GLY A 6 -10.58 -14.28 0.53
N GLU A 7 -11.78 -14.89 0.54
CA GLU A 7 -12.88 -14.45 -0.32
C GLU A 7 -13.34 -13.02 -0.02
N LYS A 8 -13.35 -12.63 1.25
CA LYS A 8 -13.69 -11.26 1.64
C LYS A 8 -12.64 -10.25 1.13
N ILE A 9 -11.35 -10.62 1.21
CA ILE A 9 -10.24 -9.81 0.69
C ILE A 9 -10.40 -9.59 -0.81
N VAL A 10 -10.62 -10.66 -1.59
CA VAL A 10 -10.84 -10.55 -3.04
C VAL A 10 -12.06 -9.68 -3.38
N ARG A 11 -13.13 -9.81 -2.60
CA ARG A 11 -14.36 -9.01 -2.81
C ARG A 11 -14.10 -7.51 -2.59
N PHE A 12 -13.40 -7.11 -1.52
CA PHE A 12 -13.13 -5.69 -1.31
C PHE A 12 -12.19 -5.13 -2.38
N GLN A 13 -11.17 -5.89 -2.81
CA GLN A 13 -10.26 -5.48 -3.87
C GLN A 13 -11.03 -5.23 -5.18
N ASN A 14 -11.90 -6.16 -5.57
CA ASN A 14 -12.75 -5.99 -6.75
C ASN A 14 -13.70 -4.79 -6.63
N LEU A 15 -14.26 -4.57 -5.45
CA LEU A 15 -15.13 -3.43 -5.19
C LEU A 15 -14.37 -2.11 -5.36
N TYR A 16 -13.18 -1.98 -4.77
CA TYR A 16 -12.39 -0.76 -4.87
C TYR A 16 -11.78 -0.55 -6.26
N LYS A 17 -11.40 -1.62 -6.95
CA LYS A 17 -11.05 -1.57 -8.36
C LYS A 17 -12.18 -0.97 -9.20
N THR A 18 -13.41 -1.50 -9.07
CA THR A 18 -14.59 -0.96 -9.76
C THR A 18 -14.86 0.49 -9.34
N TYR A 19 -14.78 0.78 -8.04
CA TYR A 19 -15.08 2.11 -7.54
C TYR A 19 -14.05 3.15 -8.00
N SER A 20 -12.79 2.78 -8.09
CA SER A 20 -11.72 3.67 -8.55
C SER A 20 -11.88 4.11 -10.00
N SER A 21 -12.57 3.31 -10.82
CA SER A 21 -12.84 3.63 -12.23
C SER A 21 -14.01 4.59 -12.44
N LEU A 22 -14.80 4.85 -11.38
CA LEU A 22 -15.96 5.76 -11.49
C LEU A 22 -15.51 7.22 -11.62
N ALA A 23 -16.21 7.95 -12.47
CA ALA A 23 -16.02 9.39 -12.59
C ALA A 23 -16.81 10.12 -11.48
N PHE A 24 -16.14 11.05 -10.82
CA PHE A 24 -16.74 11.94 -9.82
C PHE A 24 -16.80 13.36 -10.37
N THR A 25 -17.90 14.04 -10.13
CA THR A 25 -18.04 15.47 -10.48
C THR A 25 -17.02 16.34 -9.72
N ARG A 26 -16.76 15.96 -8.44
CA ARG A 26 -15.70 16.54 -7.62
C ARG A 26 -14.82 15.41 -7.10
N HIS A 27 -13.57 15.36 -7.51
CA HIS A 27 -12.66 14.28 -7.12
C HIS A 27 -12.32 14.29 -5.62
N SER A 28 -12.33 15.46 -4.98
CA SER A 28 -12.16 15.60 -3.52
C SER A 28 -13.25 14.93 -2.69
N ASP A 29 -14.42 14.63 -3.29
CA ASP A 29 -15.52 13.97 -2.60
C ASP A 29 -15.35 12.44 -2.56
N ARG A 30 -14.34 11.89 -3.26
CA ARG A 30 -14.08 10.45 -3.34
C ARG A 30 -13.99 9.77 -1.97
N PRO A 31 -13.21 10.27 -0.99
CA PRO A 31 -13.14 9.66 0.34
C PRO A 31 -14.49 9.62 1.05
N ILE A 32 -15.26 10.70 0.96
CA ILE A 32 -16.59 10.82 1.59
C ILE A 32 -17.58 9.84 0.96
N ALA A 33 -17.58 9.75 -0.37
CA ALA A 33 -18.49 8.87 -1.10
C ALA A 33 -18.23 7.38 -0.81
N VAL A 34 -16.99 7.01 -0.50
CA VAL A 34 -16.59 5.62 -0.17
C VAL A 34 -16.84 5.28 1.31
N GLU A 35 -16.96 6.27 2.18
CA GLU A 35 -17.01 6.09 3.64
C GLU A 35 -18.10 5.09 4.08
N GLY A 36 -19.29 5.18 3.54
CA GLY A 36 -20.39 4.25 3.87
C GLY A 36 -20.08 2.80 3.49
N ILE A 37 -19.41 2.58 2.35
CA ILE A 37 -18.96 1.25 1.92
C ILE A 37 -17.82 0.77 2.80
N GLN A 38 -16.85 1.63 3.06
CA GLN A 38 -15.71 1.34 3.92
C GLN A 38 -16.15 0.89 5.32
N ASN A 39 -17.08 1.60 5.95
CA ASN A 39 -17.59 1.25 7.27
C ASN A 39 -18.26 -0.15 7.29
N ARG A 40 -19.00 -0.51 6.27
CA ARG A 40 -19.57 -1.86 6.13
C ARG A 40 -18.48 -2.93 5.94
N LEU A 41 -17.43 -2.63 5.19
CA LEU A 41 -16.29 -3.54 4.99
C LEU A 41 -15.49 -3.72 6.27
N LEU A 42 -15.24 -2.66 7.05
CA LEU A 42 -14.57 -2.73 8.35
C LEU A 42 -15.32 -3.70 9.30
N GLN A 43 -16.65 -3.59 9.36
CA GLN A 43 -17.47 -4.51 10.14
C GLN A 43 -17.42 -5.95 9.63
N ALA A 44 -17.54 -6.14 8.31
CA ALA A 44 -17.53 -7.48 7.69
C ALA A 44 -16.17 -8.19 7.82
N LEU A 45 -15.07 -7.43 7.76
CA LEU A 45 -13.70 -7.91 7.90
C LEU A 45 -13.26 -8.03 9.36
N ARG A 46 -14.00 -7.42 10.29
CA ARG A 46 -13.61 -7.26 11.70
C ARG A 46 -12.23 -6.61 11.83
N ALA A 47 -12.04 -5.53 11.10
CA ALA A 47 -10.77 -4.82 10.96
C ALA A 47 -10.95 -3.35 11.35
N ASN A 48 -9.85 -2.70 11.69
CA ASN A 48 -9.74 -1.26 11.75
C ASN A 48 -9.32 -0.72 10.38
N GLY A 49 -9.35 0.60 10.18
CA GLY A 49 -8.86 1.14 8.92
C GLY A 49 -9.46 2.47 8.54
N GLY A 50 -9.04 2.94 7.36
CA GLY A 50 -9.49 4.19 6.78
C GLY A 50 -8.84 4.38 5.42
N PHE A 51 -9.32 5.36 4.66
CA PHE A 51 -8.75 5.71 3.37
C PHE A 51 -8.60 4.53 2.38
N GLY A 52 -9.53 3.55 2.45
CA GLY A 52 -9.52 2.36 1.60
C GLY A 52 -8.50 1.29 1.97
N ILE A 53 -7.86 1.42 3.13
CA ILE A 53 -6.92 0.45 3.67
C ILE A 53 -7.52 -0.16 4.94
N PHE A 54 -7.31 -1.46 5.13
CA PHE A 54 -7.83 -2.24 6.25
C PHE A 54 -6.69 -2.87 7.03
N ASP A 55 -6.81 -2.87 8.36
CA ASP A 55 -5.84 -3.44 9.28
C ASP A 55 -6.54 -4.46 10.18
N GLU A 56 -6.08 -5.69 10.13
CA GLU A 56 -6.59 -6.80 10.94
C GLU A 56 -5.87 -7.01 12.26
N ASP A 57 -5.02 -6.05 12.68
CA ASP A 57 -4.17 -6.20 13.86
C ASP A 57 -3.16 -7.38 13.79
N HIS A 58 -1.92 -7.09 13.50
CA HIS A 58 -0.67 -7.88 13.66
C HIS A 58 -0.64 -9.37 13.33
N LYS A 59 -1.76 -10.08 13.31
CA LYS A 59 -1.79 -11.55 13.27
C LYS A 59 -2.65 -12.15 12.17
N GLY A 60 -3.13 -11.32 11.26
CA GLY A 60 -3.89 -11.83 10.12
C GLY A 60 -2.99 -12.66 9.21
N GLN A 61 -3.15 -13.97 9.24
CA GLN A 61 -2.44 -14.90 8.35
C GLN A 61 -2.65 -14.57 6.88
N ASP A 62 -3.75 -13.90 6.56
CA ASP A 62 -4.13 -13.54 5.20
C ASP A 62 -3.51 -12.21 4.71
N GLY A 63 -2.87 -11.44 5.60
CA GLY A 63 -2.14 -10.21 5.28
C GLY A 63 -3.03 -9.10 4.71
N LEU A 64 -4.18 -8.84 5.33
CA LEU A 64 -5.17 -7.88 4.86
C LEU A 64 -4.58 -6.48 4.65
N LEU A 65 -3.85 -5.94 5.66
CA LEU A 65 -3.18 -4.64 5.56
C LEU A 65 -2.20 -4.61 4.38
N ARG A 66 -1.33 -5.62 4.29
CA ARG A 66 -0.28 -5.70 3.27
C ARG A 66 -0.87 -5.82 1.87
N ARG A 67 -1.92 -6.63 1.71
CA ARG A 67 -2.66 -6.77 0.44
C ARG A 67 -3.41 -5.51 0.06
N ALA A 68 -3.98 -4.80 1.04
CA ALA A 68 -4.65 -3.52 0.81
C ALA A 68 -3.68 -2.43 0.35
N LEU A 69 -2.40 -2.46 0.80
CA LEU A 69 -1.35 -1.53 0.39
C LEU A 69 -0.74 -1.86 -0.99
N LEU A 70 -0.91 -3.07 -1.51
CA LEU A 70 -0.35 -3.51 -2.80
C LEU A 70 -1.27 -3.20 -3.98
N TRP A 71 -1.97 -2.05 -3.93
CA TRP A 71 -2.66 -1.51 -5.09
C TRP A 71 -1.66 -0.87 -6.06
N TYR A 72 -1.99 -0.84 -7.35
CA TYR A 72 -1.14 -0.23 -8.37
C TYR A 72 -1.96 0.41 -9.48
N ARG A 73 -1.32 1.29 -10.25
CA ARG A 73 -1.84 1.86 -11.47
C ARG A 73 -1.68 0.86 -12.62
N PRO A 74 -2.75 0.42 -13.30
CA PRO A 74 -2.63 -0.40 -14.51
C PRO A 74 -1.80 0.30 -15.59
N VAL A 75 -1.04 -0.47 -16.38
CA VAL A 75 -0.04 0.06 -17.32
C VAL A 75 -0.63 1.11 -18.29
N ASN A 76 -1.85 0.89 -18.77
CA ASN A 76 -2.49 1.77 -19.76
C ASN A 76 -3.40 2.83 -19.12
N LYS A 77 -3.31 3.03 -17.81
CA LYS A 77 -4.12 4.01 -17.07
C LYS A 77 -3.24 5.11 -16.53
N ARG A 78 -3.89 6.24 -16.22
CA ARG A 78 -3.23 7.39 -15.58
C ARG A 78 -3.81 7.58 -14.18
N LEU A 79 -2.94 7.84 -13.21
CA LEU A 79 -3.32 8.38 -11.91
C LEU A 79 -2.89 9.84 -11.84
N THR A 80 -3.78 10.67 -11.33
CA THR A 80 -3.53 12.09 -11.06
C THR A 80 -3.80 12.33 -9.59
N GLU A 81 -2.86 12.95 -8.89
CA GLU A 81 -3.01 13.31 -7.49
C GLU A 81 -4.16 14.31 -7.34
N ILE A 82 -5.00 14.12 -6.33
CA ILE A 82 -6.15 14.98 -6.06
C ILE A 82 -5.69 16.13 -5.15
N GLU A 83 -5.95 17.35 -5.57
CA GLU A 83 -5.79 18.52 -4.71
C GLU A 83 -6.99 18.62 -3.78
N PHE A 84 -6.75 18.44 -2.49
CA PHE A 84 -7.79 18.59 -1.47
C PHE A 84 -7.83 20.04 -0.96
N PRO A 85 -9.05 20.62 -0.78
CA PRO A 85 -9.18 21.92 -0.18
C PRO A 85 -8.54 21.97 1.22
N GLN A 86 -7.95 23.11 1.58
CA GLN A 86 -7.36 23.31 2.93
C GLN A 86 -8.38 23.13 4.08
N THR A 87 -9.66 23.25 3.78
CA THR A 87 -10.76 22.96 4.71
C THR A 87 -10.96 21.49 4.99
N HIS A 88 -10.32 20.59 4.22
CA HIS A 88 -10.38 19.15 4.43
C HIS A 88 -9.53 18.78 5.65
N ARG A 89 -10.18 18.37 6.74
CA ARG A 89 -9.51 18.11 8.03
C ARG A 89 -8.41 17.05 7.96
N SER A 90 -8.54 16.08 7.06
CA SER A 90 -7.59 14.97 6.91
C SER A 90 -7.60 14.50 5.46
N PRO A 91 -6.77 15.07 4.58
CA PRO A 91 -6.63 14.56 3.23
C PRO A 91 -6.08 13.12 3.25
N PRO A 92 -6.47 12.26 2.31
CA PRO A 92 -5.91 10.94 2.20
C PRO A 92 -4.38 10.98 2.06
N PRO A 93 -3.65 10.12 2.79
CA PRO A 93 -2.19 10.05 2.68
C PRO A 93 -1.76 9.43 1.34
N SER A 94 -0.48 9.61 0.96
CA SER A 94 0.07 9.13 -0.30
C SER A 94 -0.03 7.61 -0.50
N TRP A 95 -0.04 6.84 0.59
CA TRP A 95 -0.19 5.39 0.54
C TRP A 95 -1.63 4.93 0.27
N SER A 96 -2.60 5.85 0.31
CA SER A 96 -3.99 5.57 -0.03
C SER A 96 -4.26 5.81 -1.51
N TRP A 97 -4.93 4.87 -2.17
CA TRP A 97 -5.41 5.08 -3.54
C TRP A 97 -6.44 6.21 -3.65
N MET A 98 -7.06 6.60 -2.54
CA MET A 98 -8.02 7.71 -2.50
C MET A 98 -7.35 9.09 -2.67
N ALA A 99 -6.04 9.17 -2.53
CA ALA A 99 -5.28 10.38 -2.85
C ALA A 99 -5.19 10.65 -4.36
N TYR A 100 -5.63 9.70 -5.20
CA TYR A 100 -5.49 9.78 -6.64
C TYR A 100 -6.83 9.64 -7.35
N MET A 101 -6.97 10.36 -8.46
CA MET A 101 -8.01 10.14 -9.47
C MET A 101 -7.49 9.13 -10.49
N GLY A 102 -8.31 8.15 -10.85
CA GLY A 102 -8.00 7.13 -11.86
C GLY A 102 -8.22 5.71 -11.33
N GLU A 103 -8.11 4.77 -12.25
CA GLU A 103 -8.33 3.35 -11.99
C GLU A 103 -7.11 2.70 -11.34
N ILE A 104 -7.36 1.89 -10.33
CA ILE A 104 -6.35 1.05 -9.66
C ILE A 104 -6.65 -0.44 -9.90
N ASP A 105 -5.63 -1.26 -9.67
CA ASP A 105 -5.75 -2.71 -9.53
C ASP A 105 -4.91 -3.18 -8.33
N TYR A 106 -4.97 -4.44 -7.97
CA TYR A 106 -4.20 -5.03 -6.87
C TYR A 106 -3.30 -6.14 -7.38
N LEU A 107 -2.10 -6.28 -6.79
CA LEU A 107 -1.24 -7.43 -7.07
C LEU A 107 -1.96 -8.71 -6.66
N ASN A 108 -2.05 -9.65 -7.60
CA ASN A 108 -2.73 -10.93 -7.37
C ASN A 108 -1.79 -11.88 -6.60
N LEU A 109 -1.94 -11.93 -5.29
CA LEU A 109 -1.13 -12.74 -4.39
C LEU A 109 -1.92 -13.98 -3.96
N LYS A 110 -1.33 -15.16 -4.11
CA LYS A 110 -1.89 -16.42 -3.59
C LYS A 110 -2.04 -16.34 -2.06
N PHE A 111 -3.04 -17.03 -1.51
CA PHE A 111 -3.22 -17.13 -0.06
C PHE A 111 -2.37 -18.28 0.51
N GLY A 112 -1.92 -18.12 1.77
CA GLY A 112 -1.20 -19.17 2.51
C GLY A 112 0.24 -19.43 2.07
N VAL A 113 0.84 -18.56 1.23
CA VAL A 113 2.21 -18.76 0.71
C VAL A 113 3.12 -17.55 0.95
N PHE A 114 2.76 -16.70 1.90
CA PHE A 114 3.53 -15.50 2.23
C PHE A 114 3.95 -15.47 3.69
N ASP A 115 5.18 -15.03 3.92
CA ASP A 115 5.67 -14.54 5.21
C ASP A 115 5.52 -13.03 5.19
N TRP A 116 4.70 -12.48 6.10
CA TRP A 116 4.41 -11.04 6.13
C TRP A 116 5.43 -10.31 7.00
N GLU A 117 5.94 -9.19 6.50
CA GLU A 117 6.83 -8.29 7.25
C GLU A 117 6.03 -7.34 8.14
N ASP A 118 6.70 -6.83 9.19
CA ASP A 118 6.09 -5.89 10.12
C ASP A 118 5.95 -4.51 9.47
N ILE A 119 4.73 -4.02 9.48
CA ILE A 119 4.36 -2.65 9.13
C ILE A 119 3.25 -2.21 10.08
N ASP A 120 3.42 -1.04 10.68
CA ASP A 120 2.43 -0.46 11.56
C ASP A 120 1.54 0.53 10.81
N SER A 121 0.24 0.33 10.92
CA SER A 121 -0.75 1.29 10.45
C SER A 121 -1.05 2.35 11.51
N PRO A 122 -1.73 3.45 11.13
CA PRO A 122 -2.23 4.42 12.12
C PRO A 122 -3.20 3.82 13.15
N TRP A 123 -3.77 2.66 12.86
CA TRP A 123 -4.77 1.96 13.69
C TRP A 123 -4.19 0.81 14.49
N SER A 124 -2.89 0.47 14.31
CA SER A 124 -2.24 -0.64 15.02
C SER A 124 -2.32 -0.45 16.54
N HIS A 125 -2.68 -1.52 17.25
CA HIS A 125 -2.68 -1.53 18.71
C HIS A 125 -1.24 -1.37 19.23
N GLY A 126 -1.04 -0.50 20.23
CA GLY A 126 0.28 -0.23 20.82
C GLY A 126 0.96 1.05 20.33
N ARG A 127 0.42 1.78 19.38
CA ARG A 127 0.82 3.18 19.17
C ARG A 127 0.51 3.96 20.45
N THR A 128 1.57 4.44 21.12
CA THR A 128 1.44 5.28 22.32
C THR A 128 0.63 6.53 22.01
N GLU A 129 -0.17 7.00 22.99
CA GLU A 129 -1.06 8.17 22.82
C GLU A 129 -0.32 9.43 22.33
N SER A 130 0.99 9.57 22.66
CA SER A 130 1.84 10.63 22.13
C SER A 130 2.09 10.57 20.62
N ARG A 131 1.92 9.40 19.98
CA ARG A 131 1.92 9.22 18.52
C ARG A 131 0.52 9.23 17.91
N ARG A 132 -0.54 9.16 18.72
CA ARG A 132 -1.94 9.29 18.27
C ARG A 132 -2.31 10.72 17.87
N GLY A 133 -1.47 11.70 18.16
CA GLY A 133 -1.70 13.07 17.75
C GLY A 133 -1.54 13.23 16.24
N SER A 134 -2.64 13.30 15.51
CA SER A 134 -2.81 13.79 14.13
C SER A 134 -2.09 13.04 13.00
N SER A 135 -1.25 12.04 13.26
CA SER A 135 -0.41 11.43 12.22
C SER A 135 -1.08 10.19 11.63
N ILE A 136 -1.51 10.30 10.37
CA ILE A 136 -2.00 9.19 9.54
C ILE A 136 -0.85 8.48 8.82
N ALA A 137 0.30 8.31 9.47
CA ALA A 137 1.49 7.69 8.88
C ALA A 137 1.45 6.16 9.04
N LEU A 138 1.91 5.46 8.00
CA LEU A 138 2.40 4.08 8.12
C LEU A 138 3.82 4.12 8.68
N SER A 139 4.21 3.12 9.48
CA SER A 139 5.59 2.96 9.93
C SER A 139 6.13 1.61 9.45
N GLY A 140 7.32 1.63 8.84
CA GLY A 140 7.92 0.42 8.30
C GLY A 140 9.43 0.55 8.10
N ARG A 141 10.08 -0.57 7.80
CA ARG A 141 11.53 -0.63 7.62
C ARG A 141 11.91 -0.24 6.19
N LEU A 142 12.58 0.91 6.04
CA LEU A 142 13.14 1.38 4.78
C LEU A 142 14.31 0.51 4.36
N ARG A 143 14.29 0.04 3.12
CA ARG A 143 15.38 -0.74 2.50
C ARG A 143 15.74 -0.14 1.15
N THR A 144 16.97 -0.34 0.71
CA THR A 144 17.46 0.12 -0.60
C THR A 144 17.36 -1.01 -1.62
N ILE A 145 16.97 -0.68 -2.83
CA ILE A 145 16.96 -1.59 -3.98
C ILE A 145 18.23 -1.35 -4.79
N SER A 146 18.96 -2.43 -5.12
CA SER A 146 20.12 -2.35 -6.00
C SER A 146 19.71 -1.93 -7.41
N ALA A 147 20.47 -1.04 -8.04
CA ALA A 147 20.24 -0.58 -9.41
C ALA A 147 20.19 -1.74 -10.42
N ASP A 148 21.02 -2.78 -10.21
CA ASP A 148 21.06 -3.96 -11.08
C ASP A 148 19.76 -4.77 -11.03
N GLY A 149 19.04 -4.73 -9.88
CA GLY A 149 17.76 -5.43 -9.72
C GLY A 149 16.65 -4.90 -10.61
N ALA A 150 16.70 -3.64 -10.98
CA ALA A 150 15.71 -3.04 -11.87
C ALA A 150 15.82 -3.58 -13.32
N GLY A 151 17.01 -4.08 -13.72
CA GLY A 151 17.30 -4.60 -15.06
C GLY A 151 17.23 -6.13 -15.20
N ASP A 152 17.15 -6.90 -14.11
CA ASP A 152 17.25 -8.37 -14.10
C ASP A 152 16.01 -9.08 -14.72
N GLY A 153 14.92 -8.36 -14.99
CA GLY A 153 13.69 -8.94 -15.54
C GLY A 153 12.97 -9.93 -14.62
N ALA A 154 13.55 -10.24 -13.46
CA ALA A 154 12.99 -11.18 -12.48
C ALA A 154 11.94 -10.52 -11.55
N GLY A 155 11.78 -9.21 -11.67
CA GLY A 155 10.84 -8.43 -10.88
C GLY A 155 10.04 -7.43 -11.70
N LYS A 156 9.21 -6.66 -11.03
CA LYS A 156 8.39 -5.66 -11.68
C LYS A 156 8.10 -4.48 -10.77
N PHE A 157 8.12 -3.29 -11.36
CA PHE A 157 7.76 -2.03 -10.70
C PHE A 157 6.52 -1.43 -11.35
N TYR A 158 5.64 -0.89 -10.52
CA TYR A 158 4.44 -0.18 -10.93
C TYR A 158 4.47 1.19 -10.25
N PHE A 159 4.89 2.21 -10.97
CA PHE A 159 4.92 3.58 -10.45
C PHE A 159 3.53 4.22 -10.51
N ASP A 160 3.18 4.96 -9.47
CA ASP A 160 1.89 5.66 -9.38
C ASP A 160 1.80 6.79 -10.41
N LYS A 161 2.92 7.48 -10.70
CA LYS A 161 3.01 8.51 -11.74
C LYS A 161 3.65 7.97 -13.03
N LEU A 162 3.35 8.60 -14.16
CA LEU A 162 3.91 8.20 -15.46
C LEU A 162 5.40 8.53 -15.58
N VAL A 163 5.84 9.63 -14.96
CA VAL A 163 7.26 9.98 -14.90
C VAL A 163 7.92 9.07 -13.86
N GLN A 164 8.81 8.22 -14.34
CA GLN A 164 9.55 7.33 -13.46
C GLN A 164 10.62 8.12 -12.70
N PRO A 165 10.79 7.87 -11.40
CA PRO A 165 11.92 8.41 -10.65
C PRO A 165 13.23 7.81 -11.15
N ASP A 166 14.35 8.42 -10.76
CA ASP A 166 15.67 7.82 -10.98
C ASP A 166 15.74 6.44 -10.31
N THR A 167 15.92 5.41 -11.11
CA THR A 167 15.94 4.01 -10.65
C THR A 167 17.22 3.63 -9.92
N SER A 168 18.26 4.48 -9.98
CA SER A 168 19.54 4.21 -9.30
C SER A 168 19.46 4.27 -7.77
N LEU A 169 18.44 4.90 -7.21
CA LEU A 169 18.27 5.15 -5.77
C LEU A 169 16.89 4.74 -5.25
N LEU A 170 16.32 3.67 -5.79
CA LEU A 170 15.00 3.22 -5.34
C LEU A 170 15.05 2.71 -3.90
N GLN A 171 14.08 3.15 -3.12
CA GLN A 171 13.86 2.72 -1.74
C GLN A 171 12.48 2.08 -1.61
N CYS A 172 12.38 1.12 -0.70
CA CYS A 172 11.14 0.38 -0.49
C CYS A 172 10.92 0.03 0.99
N VAL A 173 9.66 -0.26 1.31
CA VAL A 173 9.26 -0.95 2.53
C VAL A 173 8.67 -2.29 2.11
N VAL A 174 9.32 -3.39 2.50
CA VAL A 174 8.86 -4.74 2.20
C VAL A 174 7.64 -5.06 3.04
N LEU A 175 6.60 -5.58 2.41
CA LEU A 175 5.34 -5.96 3.04
C LEU A 175 5.22 -7.47 3.27
N GLY A 176 5.88 -8.26 2.43
CA GLY A 176 5.88 -9.71 2.55
C GLY A 176 6.76 -10.36 1.50
N LEU A 177 7.08 -11.61 1.72
CA LEU A 177 7.90 -12.44 0.84
C LEU A 177 7.25 -13.81 0.62
N GLU A 178 7.43 -14.35 -0.58
CA GLU A 178 6.94 -15.71 -0.87
C GLU A 178 7.66 -16.73 0.01
N GLN A 179 6.91 -17.70 0.55
CA GLN A 179 7.49 -18.84 1.23
C GLN A 179 8.27 -19.73 0.26
N GLY A 180 9.26 -20.46 0.76
CA GLY A 180 10.01 -21.42 -0.03
C GLY A 180 11.51 -21.31 0.15
N ARG A 181 12.29 -21.30 -0.93
CA ARG A 181 13.76 -21.39 -1.02
C ARG A 181 14.53 -20.33 -0.21
N SER A 182 15.80 -20.13 -0.49
CA SER A 182 16.63 -19.13 0.19
C SER A 182 16.02 -17.72 0.06
N ILE A 183 16.22 -16.89 1.07
CA ILE A 183 15.70 -15.53 1.13
C ILE A 183 16.08 -14.70 -0.10
N ASP A 184 17.28 -14.93 -0.65
CA ASP A 184 17.81 -14.23 -1.82
C ASP A 184 17.02 -14.49 -3.11
N SER A 185 16.38 -15.66 -3.21
CA SER A 185 15.62 -16.06 -4.40
C SER A 185 14.12 -15.86 -4.27
N ARG A 186 13.61 -15.60 -3.04
CA ARG A 186 12.19 -15.33 -2.82
C ARG A 186 11.80 -13.98 -3.39
N LEU A 187 10.61 -13.89 -3.97
CA LEU A 187 10.05 -12.60 -4.34
C LEU A 187 9.60 -11.84 -3.09
N HIS A 188 10.13 -10.65 -2.94
CA HIS A 188 9.74 -9.69 -1.92
C HIS A 188 8.79 -8.67 -2.53
N TYR A 189 7.64 -8.50 -1.93
CA TYR A 189 6.60 -7.55 -2.35
C TYR A 189 6.65 -6.31 -1.47
N PHE A 190 6.66 -5.14 -2.08
CA PHE A 190 6.95 -3.90 -1.38
C PHE A 190 6.17 -2.70 -1.92
N ILE A 191 6.05 -1.67 -1.11
CA ILE A 191 5.76 -0.32 -1.57
C ILE A 191 7.06 0.40 -1.86
N LEU A 192 7.09 1.15 -2.96
CA LEU A 192 8.18 2.07 -3.30
C LEU A 192 7.92 3.39 -2.59
N VAL A 193 8.96 3.96 -2.01
CA VAL A 193 8.89 5.22 -1.28
C VAL A 193 10.01 6.17 -1.69
N ALA A 194 9.74 7.45 -1.62
CA ALA A 194 10.75 8.49 -1.80
C ALA A 194 10.47 9.66 -0.85
N PRO A 195 11.51 10.36 -0.36
CA PRO A 195 11.32 11.59 0.38
C PRO A 195 10.82 12.70 -0.56
N ASP A 196 9.92 13.54 -0.09
CA ASP A 196 9.57 14.79 -0.75
C ASP A 196 10.57 15.91 -0.40
N ALA A 197 10.30 17.12 -0.89
CA ALA A 197 11.15 18.29 -0.61
C ALA A 197 11.28 18.65 0.90
N SER A 198 10.36 18.16 1.72
CA SER A 198 10.37 18.34 3.19
C SER A 198 10.99 17.14 3.92
N HIS A 199 11.63 16.21 3.19
CA HIS A 199 12.19 14.96 3.71
C HIS A 199 11.14 14.02 4.33
N VAL A 200 9.86 14.20 4.00
CA VAL A 200 8.77 13.31 4.39
C VAL A 200 8.64 12.21 3.35
N TYR A 201 8.66 10.95 3.79
CA TYR A 201 8.50 9.83 2.87
C TYR A 201 7.06 9.74 2.37
N LYS A 202 6.94 9.55 1.06
CA LYS A 202 5.68 9.31 0.36
C LYS A 202 5.79 8.06 -0.48
N ARG A 203 4.67 7.37 -0.62
CA ARG A 203 4.56 6.28 -1.57
C ARG A 203 4.65 6.82 -3.00
N ILE A 204 5.40 6.11 -3.83
CA ILE A 204 5.56 6.40 -5.27
C ILE A 204 5.19 5.22 -6.18
N GLY A 205 4.88 4.07 -5.61
CA GLY A 205 4.51 2.87 -6.34
C GLY A 205 4.53 1.59 -5.51
N VAL A 206 4.48 0.47 -6.21
CA VAL A 206 4.67 -0.89 -5.66
C VAL A 206 5.51 -1.73 -6.59
N GLY A 207 6.01 -2.85 -6.08
CA GLY A 207 6.73 -3.80 -6.90
C GLY A 207 7.01 -5.11 -6.19
N TYR A 208 7.72 -5.97 -6.91
CA TYR A 208 8.30 -7.18 -6.36
C TYR A 208 9.64 -7.48 -7.03
N LEU A 209 10.58 -8.01 -6.26
CA LEU A 209 11.93 -8.41 -6.69
C LEU A 209 12.42 -9.61 -5.89
N PRO A 210 13.36 -10.42 -6.44
CA PRO A 210 14.15 -11.36 -5.64
C PRO A 210 14.90 -10.64 -4.51
N GLY A 211 14.95 -11.28 -3.33
CA GLY A 211 15.56 -10.70 -2.13
C GLY A 211 17.02 -10.30 -2.27
N LYS A 212 17.79 -10.98 -3.15
CA LYS A 212 19.20 -10.62 -3.44
C LYS A 212 19.42 -9.17 -3.87
N TRP A 213 18.37 -8.50 -4.37
CA TRP A 213 18.42 -7.11 -4.84
C TRP A 213 17.94 -6.09 -3.80
N ILE A 214 17.54 -6.55 -2.61
CA ILE A 214 17.01 -5.70 -1.56
C ILE A 214 17.93 -5.79 -0.35
N SER A 215 18.40 -4.64 0.17
CA SER A 215 19.27 -4.62 1.34
C SER A 215 18.59 -5.31 2.55
N ALA A 216 19.35 -6.09 3.30
CA ALA A 216 18.89 -6.68 4.56
C ALA A 216 18.76 -5.62 5.66
N GLU A 217 19.60 -4.59 5.60
CA GLU A 217 19.64 -3.49 6.55
C GLU A 217 18.64 -2.39 6.19
N GLY A 218 18.18 -1.65 7.19
CA GLY A 218 17.28 -0.54 6.98
C GLY A 218 16.88 0.14 8.29
N SER A 219 16.41 1.36 8.19
CA SER A 219 15.92 2.18 9.30
C SER A 219 14.40 2.25 9.29
N THR A 220 13.80 2.45 10.46
CA THR A 220 12.36 2.70 10.53
C THR A 220 12.04 4.11 10.05
N ILE A 221 11.05 4.22 9.17
CA ILE A 221 10.52 5.50 8.65
C ILE A 221 9.02 5.60 8.85
N GLU A 222 8.52 6.83 8.74
CA GLU A 222 7.08 7.11 8.61
C GLU A 222 6.76 7.54 7.17
N ILE A 223 5.63 7.02 6.64
CA ILE A 223 5.17 7.26 5.27
C ILE A 223 3.80 7.96 5.35
N TYR A 224 3.69 9.12 4.72
CA TYR A 224 2.51 9.98 4.76
C TYR A 224 1.76 10.04 3.43
#